data_a547f62bd96644f7af5cfbdc0775fc14
#
_entry.id   a547f62bd96644f7af5cfbdc0775fc14
#
_cell.length_a   1.000
_cell.length_b   1.000
_cell.length_c   1.000
_cell.angle_alpha   90.00
_cell.angle_beta   90.00
_cell.angle_gamma   90.00
#
_symmetry.space_group_name_H-M   'P 1'
#
loop_
_entity.id
_entity.type
_entity.pdbx_description
1 polymer ?
#
loop_
_entity_poly.entity_id
_entity_poly.type
_entity_poly.pdbx_seq_one_letter_code
_entity_poly.pdbx_strand_id
1 'polypeptide(L)'
;MAKLSNGYKKFLLLWVASLISTSGSGMSSFALGIFMYQKTGMGTMTGLIILAGFLPGLLLSPFAGALADRHDRRLLMMLGDGLSIIGLACILFSLQFLDSKLLIGGILLGAAISSAFSSLVEPSFRATISDLLEKDEYTKASGMVQLIPASRYLLFPVLAGLVLSIASIHSVLLLDILTILITLPITYIVRKEMQGTHKKTKENLKEDLKLGFRIIYDNKGLWLLVMLGVLVSFCLGTIQTLMIPMLLSFGGESFVGFATTISAFGMLAGGLTLSKVSIKKDFTNVLQYALLGMGIAMIAFGWWQNKILVCIFGFCLFLSLPFANTVMDYLVRITIPTIHQGKAWGLIGLISQVGYVVAYATVGGFVDFIISPFLQESGNFSQVILALIGKGEGRSAALMIIIAGIFLVIVALILPRKNEIRELEEKSEESILD
;
A
#
# COMPACT_ATOMS: atom_id res chain seq x y z
N MET A 1 32.91 15.45 12.10
CA MET A 1 31.64 15.41 11.36
C MET A 1 31.92 15.84 9.94
N ALA A 2 31.78 14.97 8.94
CA ALA A 2 31.96 15.35 7.55
C ALA A 2 30.93 16.44 7.17
N LYS A 3 31.39 17.53 6.55
CA LYS A 3 30.53 18.62 6.09
C LYS A 3 29.58 18.06 5.04
N LEU A 4 28.27 17.97 5.32
CA LEU A 4 27.27 17.52 4.36
C LEU A 4 27.36 18.32 3.07
N SER A 5 27.32 17.66 1.92
CA SER A 5 27.33 18.35 0.61
C SER A 5 26.11 19.27 0.50
N ASN A 6 26.21 20.31 -0.31
CA ASN A 6 25.09 21.24 -0.52
C ASN A 6 23.89 20.49 -1.18
N GLY A 7 24.18 19.52 -2.05
CA GLY A 7 23.18 18.62 -2.64
C GLY A 7 22.45 17.81 -1.58
N TYR A 8 23.19 17.22 -0.64
CA TYR A 8 22.62 16.42 0.44
C TYR A 8 21.72 17.23 1.39
N LYS A 9 22.06 18.51 1.67
CA LYS A 9 21.20 19.40 2.45
C LYS A 9 19.87 19.66 1.75
N LYS A 10 19.89 19.93 0.44
CA LYS A 10 18.68 20.10 -0.37
C LYS A 10 17.85 18.82 -0.44
N PHE A 11 18.49 17.66 -0.55
CA PHE A 11 17.83 16.37 -0.45
C PHE A 11 17.11 16.21 0.90
N LEU A 12 17.79 16.51 2.02
CA LEU A 12 17.18 16.45 3.35
C LEU A 12 15.95 17.34 3.47
N LEU A 13 16.00 18.57 2.95
CA LEU A 13 14.86 19.49 2.95
C LEU A 13 13.67 18.91 2.17
N LEU A 14 13.90 18.37 0.98
CA LEU A 14 12.85 17.73 0.19
C LEU A 14 12.34 16.44 0.84
N TRP A 15 13.22 15.68 1.48
CA TRP A 15 12.85 14.46 2.19
C TRP A 15 11.93 14.77 3.38
N VAL A 16 12.29 15.78 4.19
CA VAL A 16 11.43 16.24 5.30
C VAL A 16 10.10 16.76 4.77
N ALA A 17 10.12 17.58 3.71
CA ALA A 17 8.89 18.06 3.07
C ALA A 17 8.01 16.88 2.61
N SER A 18 8.57 15.88 1.90
CA SER A 18 7.83 14.72 1.46
C SER A 18 7.28 13.89 2.63
N LEU A 19 8.02 13.78 3.74
CA LEU A 19 7.55 13.09 4.94
C LEU A 19 6.37 13.84 5.58
N ILE A 20 6.44 15.18 5.68
CA ILE A 20 5.36 16.02 6.20
C ILE A 20 4.11 15.92 5.31
N SER A 21 4.22 16.08 3.99
CA SER A 21 3.09 15.97 3.06
C SER A 21 2.47 14.58 3.11
N THR A 22 3.29 13.52 3.11
CA THR A 22 2.80 12.14 3.23
C THR A 22 2.10 11.90 4.58
N SER A 23 2.49 12.61 5.66
CA SER A 23 1.82 12.49 6.96
C SER A 23 0.39 13.01 6.90
N GLY A 24 0.17 14.17 6.32
CA GLY A 24 -1.16 14.74 6.12
C GLY A 24 -2.06 13.82 5.30
N SER A 25 -1.62 13.43 4.10
CA SER A 25 -2.39 12.58 3.19
C SER A 25 -2.64 11.17 3.76
N GLY A 26 -1.68 10.61 4.52
CA GLY A 26 -1.83 9.32 5.19
C GLY A 26 -2.88 9.38 6.30
N MET A 27 -2.87 10.44 7.12
CA MET A 27 -3.88 10.68 8.16
C MET A 27 -5.26 10.89 7.55
N SER A 28 -5.38 11.70 6.50
CA SER A 28 -6.64 11.97 5.79
C SER A 28 -7.24 10.69 5.18
N SER A 29 -6.43 9.88 4.52
CA SER A 29 -6.88 8.60 3.92
C SER A 29 -7.41 7.63 4.97
N PHE A 30 -6.71 7.49 6.11
CA PHE A 30 -7.14 6.64 7.20
C PHE A 30 -8.42 7.15 7.88
N ALA A 31 -8.46 8.45 8.17
CA ALA A 31 -9.62 9.09 8.80
C ALA A 31 -10.88 9.04 7.92
N LEU A 32 -10.74 9.22 6.61
CA LEU A 32 -11.84 9.08 5.66
C LEU A 32 -12.39 7.65 5.63
N GLY A 33 -11.53 6.63 5.74
CA GLY A 33 -11.95 5.23 5.86
C GLY A 33 -12.85 5.00 7.08
N ILE A 34 -12.43 5.50 8.26
CA ILE A 34 -13.22 5.43 9.50
C ILE A 34 -14.53 6.21 9.35
N PHE A 35 -14.47 7.45 8.87
CA PHE A 35 -15.64 8.33 8.71
C PHE A 35 -16.68 7.69 7.78
N MET A 36 -16.26 7.14 6.63
CA MET A 36 -17.16 6.50 5.67
C MET A 36 -17.87 5.29 6.29
N TYR A 37 -17.15 4.48 7.06
CA TYR A 37 -17.75 3.36 7.76
C TYR A 37 -18.75 3.83 8.84
N GLN A 38 -18.37 4.78 9.69
CA GLN A 38 -19.24 5.32 10.75
C GLN A 38 -20.52 5.97 10.18
N LYS A 39 -20.39 6.65 9.03
CA LYS A 39 -21.52 7.33 8.39
C LYS A 39 -22.50 6.36 7.72
N THR A 40 -22.02 5.24 7.20
CA THR A 40 -22.82 4.34 6.35
C THR A 40 -23.09 2.98 6.97
N GLY A 41 -22.27 2.54 7.93
CA GLY A 41 -22.28 1.18 8.46
C GLY A 41 -21.80 0.13 7.46
N MET A 42 -21.28 0.54 6.29
CA MET A 42 -20.99 -0.34 5.16
C MET A 42 -19.49 -0.47 4.91
N GLY A 43 -18.98 -1.71 4.89
CA GLY A 43 -17.63 -2.03 4.47
C GLY A 43 -17.36 -1.69 2.99
N THR A 44 -18.40 -1.71 2.16
CA THR A 44 -18.36 -1.23 0.75
C THR A 44 -17.84 0.19 0.67
N MET A 45 -18.31 1.09 1.52
CA MET A 45 -17.93 2.50 1.47
C MET A 45 -16.49 2.71 1.96
N THR A 46 -16.03 1.89 2.90
CA THR A 46 -14.60 1.85 3.28
C THR A 46 -13.72 1.42 2.10
N GLY A 47 -14.10 0.36 1.39
CA GLY A 47 -13.37 -0.10 0.20
C GLY A 47 -13.36 0.95 -0.91
N LEU A 48 -14.51 1.58 -1.18
CA LEU A 48 -14.63 2.60 -2.25
C LEU A 48 -13.83 3.86 -1.96
N ILE A 49 -13.75 4.33 -0.71
CA ILE A 49 -12.92 5.51 -0.40
C ILE A 49 -11.43 5.21 -0.53
N ILE A 50 -10.99 4.00 -0.12
CA ILE A 50 -9.62 3.56 -0.33
C ILE A 50 -9.34 3.43 -1.83
N LEU A 51 -10.26 2.85 -2.60
CA LEU A 51 -10.15 2.73 -4.06
C LEU A 51 -10.06 4.11 -4.74
N ALA A 52 -10.91 5.06 -4.35
CA ALA A 52 -10.90 6.42 -4.88
C ALA A 52 -9.58 7.14 -4.59
N GLY A 53 -8.99 6.92 -3.42
CA GLY A 53 -7.67 7.44 -3.06
C GLY A 53 -6.48 6.69 -3.69
N PHE A 54 -6.70 5.51 -4.27
CA PHE A 54 -5.63 4.66 -4.79
C PHE A 54 -5.62 4.54 -6.32
N LEU A 55 -6.78 4.26 -6.93
CA LEU A 55 -6.90 3.91 -8.35
C LEU A 55 -6.45 5.02 -9.30
N PRO A 56 -6.85 6.31 -9.11
CA PRO A 56 -6.38 7.37 -10.01
C PRO A 56 -4.87 7.51 -9.99
N GLY A 57 -4.24 7.43 -8.81
CA GLY A 57 -2.79 7.47 -8.66
C GLY A 57 -2.10 6.31 -9.35
N LEU A 58 -2.64 5.09 -9.22
CA LEU A 58 -2.12 3.91 -9.90
C LEU A 58 -2.17 4.06 -11.43
N LEU A 59 -3.31 4.48 -11.97
CA LEU A 59 -3.49 4.64 -13.42
C LEU A 59 -2.62 5.75 -14.01
N LEU A 60 -2.38 6.82 -13.24
CA LEU A 60 -1.59 7.97 -13.69
C LEU A 60 -0.08 7.81 -13.41
N SER A 61 0.34 6.87 -12.57
CA SER A 61 1.75 6.71 -12.20
C SER A 61 2.73 6.53 -13.37
N PRO A 62 2.41 5.78 -14.45
CA PRO A 62 3.30 5.68 -15.61
C PRO A 62 3.43 7.01 -16.36
N PHE A 63 2.35 7.78 -16.42
CA PHE A 63 2.35 9.11 -17.06
C PHE A 63 3.08 10.13 -16.18
N ALA A 64 2.94 10.03 -14.86
CA ALA A 64 3.66 10.87 -13.90
C ALA A 64 5.17 10.69 -14.00
N GLY A 65 5.65 9.45 -14.14
CA GLY A 65 7.07 9.16 -14.41
C GLY A 65 7.55 9.79 -15.71
N ALA A 66 6.81 9.61 -16.82
CA ALA A 66 7.15 10.21 -18.10
C ALA A 66 7.13 11.75 -18.07
N LEU A 67 6.24 12.36 -17.27
CA LEU A 67 6.23 13.81 -17.05
C LEU A 67 7.47 14.27 -16.25
N ALA A 68 7.86 13.52 -15.21
CA ALA A 68 9.04 13.81 -14.38
C ALA A 68 10.35 13.77 -15.17
N ASP A 69 10.40 12.99 -16.26
CA ASP A 69 11.56 12.93 -17.15
C ASP A 69 11.61 14.08 -18.17
N ARG A 70 10.46 14.74 -18.44
CA ARG A 70 10.34 15.78 -19.47
C ARG A 70 10.23 17.20 -18.92
N HIS A 71 9.82 17.35 -17.66
CA HIS A 71 9.53 18.64 -17.05
C HIS A 71 10.34 18.85 -15.77
N ASP A 72 10.31 20.07 -15.23
CA ASP A 72 10.93 20.38 -13.94
C ASP A 72 10.28 19.55 -12.82
N ARG A 73 11.03 18.60 -12.29
CA ARG A 73 10.61 17.64 -11.27
C ARG A 73 10.06 18.32 -10.02
N ARG A 74 10.66 19.44 -9.61
CA ARG A 74 10.26 20.21 -8.43
C ARG A 74 8.97 20.97 -8.68
N LEU A 75 8.79 21.47 -9.92
CA LEU A 75 7.50 22.05 -10.32
C LEU A 75 6.40 21.00 -10.28
N LEU A 76 6.65 19.79 -10.77
CA LEU A 76 5.67 18.69 -10.72
C LEU A 76 5.33 18.28 -9.28
N MET A 77 6.31 18.27 -8.36
CA MET A 77 6.03 18.06 -6.93
C MET A 77 5.11 19.16 -6.39
N MET A 78 5.41 20.42 -6.67
CA MET A 78 4.58 21.56 -6.23
C MET A 78 3.17 21.53 -6.82
N LEU A 79 3.04 21.17 -8.12
CA LEU A 79 1.74 21.05 -8.76
C LEU A 79 0.96 19.84 -8.19
N GLY A 80 1.63 18.71 -7.95
CA GLY A 80 1.02 17.52 -7.35
C GLY A 80 0.45 17.81 -5.97
N ASP A 81 1.26 18.34 -5.07
CA ASP A 81 0.82 18.71 -3.72
C ASP A 81 -0.20 19.89 -3.76
N GLY A 82 0.09 20.95 -4.50
CA GLY A 82 -0.76 22.16 -4.54
C GLY A 82 -2.15 21.89 -5.13
N LEU A 83 -2.23 21.15 -6.24
CA LEU A 83 -3.51 20.83 -6.86
C LEU A 83 -4.29 19.72 -6.11
N SER A 84 -3.62 18.89 -5.30
CA SER A 84 -4.31 17.94 -4.42
C SER A 84 -5.21 18.64 -3.39
N ILE A 85 -4.89 19.90 -3.01
CA ILE A 85 -5.74 20.75 -2.15
C ILE A 85 -7.15 20.90 -2.75
N ILE A 86 -7.30 20.92 -4.08
CA ILE A 86 -8.62 21.01 -4.73
C ILE A 86 -9.48 19.81 -4.32
N GLY A 87 -8.90 18.61 -4.29
CA GLY A 87 -9.58 17.41 -3.82
C GLY A 87 -9.98 17.51 -2.35
N LEU A 88 -9.07 17.96 -1.47
CA LEU A 88 -9.35 18.17 -0.05
C LEU A 88 -10.42 19.25 0.17
N ALA A 89 -10.38 20.34 -0.58
CA ALA A 89 -11.40 21.40 -0.53
C ALA A 89 -12.77 20.86 -1.00
N CYS A 90 -12.80 20.00 -2.03
CA CYS A 90 -14.02 19.32 -2.47
C CYS A 90 -14.61 18.43 -1.35
N ILE A 91 -13.78 17.71 -0.61
CA ILE A 91 -14.22 16.90 0.54
C ILE A 91 -14.78 17.80 1.64
N LEU A 92 -14.06 18.86 2.03
CA LEU A 92 -14.52 19.80 3.06
C LEU A 92 -15.83 20.49 2.67
N PHE A 93 -15.95 20.92 1.42
CA PHE A 93 -17.19 21.48 0.88
C PHE A 93 -18.34 20.45 0.97
N SER A 94 -18.08 19.20 0.61
CA SER A 94 -19.09 18.14 0.68
C SER A 94 -19.55 17.88 2.11
N LEU A 95 -18.61 17.85 3.06
CA LEU A 95 -18.93 17.66 4.49
C LEU A 95 -19.80 18.78 5.07
N GLN A 96 -19.65 20.01 4.55
CA GLN A 96 -20.35 21.19 5.07
C GLN A 96 -21.72 21.43 4.44
N PHE A 97 -21.85 21.16 3.13
CA PHE A 97 -22.99 21.66 2.33
C PHE A 97 -23.82 20.59 1.65
N LEU A 98 -23.40 19.32 1.64
CA LEU A 98 -24.12 18.28 0.88
C LEU A 98 -24.91 17.32 1.79
N ASP A 99 -26.07 16.90 1.27
CA ASP A 99 -26.89 15.85 1.89
C ASP A 99 -26.31 14.45 1.70
N SER A 100 -26.78 13.47 2.47
CA SER A 100 -26.16 12.14 2.63
C SER A 100 -25.71 11.46 1.33
N LYS A 101 -26.50 11.47 0.25
CA LYS A 101 -26.11 10.80 -1.02
C LYS A 101 -25.05 11.59 -1.80
N LEU A 102 -25.22 12.90 -1.90
CA LEU A 102 -24.27 13.80 -2.58
C LEU A 102 -22.98 13.93 -1.79
N LEU A 103 -23.06 13.89 -0.45
CA LEU A 103 -21.90 13.89 0.44
C LEU A 103 -20.93 12.75 0.11
N ILE A 104 -21.43 11.52 0.03
CA ILE A 104 -20.59 10.33 -0.29
C ILE A 104 -19.93 10.51 -1.65
N GLY A 105 -20.69 10.90 -2.68
CA GLY A 105 -20.18 11.16 -4.02
C GLY A 105 -19.11 12.25 -4.04
N GLY A 106 -19.33 13.34 -3.31
CA GLY A 106 -18.38 14.45 -3.20
C GLY A 106 -17.09 14.06 -2.50
N ILE A 107 -17.17 13.25 -1.43
CA ILE A 107 -15.97 12.73 -0.74
C ILE A 107 -15.17 11.80 -1.67
N LEU A 108 -15.83 10.87 -2.36
CA LEU A 108 -15.17 9.96 -3.31
C LEU A 108 -14.50 10.73 -4.46
N LEU A 109 -15.20 11.71 -5.03
CA LEU A 109 -14.67 12.58 -6.08
C LEU A 109 -13.45 13.38 -5.59
N GLY A 110 -13.56 13.99 -4.43
CA GLY A 110 -12.47 14.76 -3.84
C GLY A 110 -11.24 13.90 -3.55
N ALA A 111 -11.42 12.68 -3.01
CA ALA A 111 -10.34 11.73 -2.81
C ALA A 111 -9.68 11.31 -4.13
N ALA A 112 -10.48 11.07 -5.18
CA ALA A 112 -9.97 10.72 -6.50
C ALA A 112 -9.17 11.88 -7.13
N ILE A 113 -9.64 13.12 -7.02
CA ILE A 113 -8.93 14.33 -7.49
C ILE A 113 -7.61 14.48 -6.75
N SER A 114 -7.63 14.40 -5.41
CA SER A 114 -6.42 14.49 -4.59
C SER A 114 -5.40 13.42 -4.98
N SER A 115 -5.83 12.16 -5.11
CA SER A 115 -4.98 11.05 -5.53
C SER A 115 -4.37 11.23 -6.92
N ALA A 116 -5.18 11.72 -7.87
CA ALA A 116 -4.72 11.95 -9.25
C ALA A 116 -3.54 12.95 -9.29
N PHE A 117 -3.65 14.07 -8.58
CA PHE A 117 -2.58 15.08 -8.54
C PHE A 117 -1.39 14.61 -7.70
N SER A 118 -1.61 14.00 -6.53
CA SER A 118 -0.55 13.50 -5.67
C SER A 118 0.31 12.41 -6.35
N SER A 119 -0.19 11.74 -7.39
CA SER A 119 0.57 10.77 -8.18
C SER A 119 1.82 11.34 -8.85
N LEU A 120 1.89 12.66 -9.04
CA LEU A 120 3.04 13.35 -9.62
C LEU A 120 4.21 13.49 -8.62
N VAL A 121 3.94 13.42 -7.31
CA VAL A 121 4.91 13.77 -6.26
C VAL A 121 6.02 12.72 -6.16
N GLU A 122 5.66 11.46 -5.97
CA GLU A 122 6.63 10.39 -5.69
C GLU A 122 7.61 10.16 -6.86
N PRO A 123 7.19 9.99 -8.13
CA PRO A 123 8.12 9.83 -9.24
C PRO A 123 9.05 11.04 -9.40
N SER A 124 8.51 12.25 -9.23
CA SER A 124 9.28 13.49 -9.34
C SER A 124 10.31 13.62 -8.20
N PHE A 125 9.95 13.25 -6.96
CA PHE A 125 10.87 13.23 -5.83
C PHE A 125 12.00 12.21 -6.04
N ARG A 126 11.67 10.96 -6.41
CA ARG A 126 12.66 9.91 -6.67
C ARG A 126 13.64 10.31 -7.79
N ALA A 127 13.14 10.90 -8.86
CA ALA A 127 13.97 11.38 -9.94
C ALA A 127 14.85 12.57 -9.54
N THR A 128 14.40 13.43 -8.62
CA THR A 128 15.19 14.57 -8.11
C THR A 128 16.41 14.14 -7.31
N ILE A 129 16.43 12.95 -6.71
CA ILE A 129 17.55 12.41 -5.96
C ILE A 129 18.82 12.33 -6.83
N SER A 130 18.67 11.86 -8.06
CA SER A 130 19.80 11.76 -9.02
C SER A 130 20.32 13.12 -9.50
N ASP A 131 19.54 14.20 -9.35
CA ASP A 131 19.97 15.57 -9.66
C ASP A 131 20.76 16.21 -8.52
N LEU A 132 20.54 15.75 -7.29
CA LEU A 132 21.04 16.39 -6.08
C LEU A 132 22.28 15.71 -5.51
N LEU A 133 22.36 14.39 -5.62
CA LEU A 133 23.32 13.58 -4.89
C LEU A 133 24.40 13.01 -5.79
N GLU A 134 25.56 12.78 -5.20
CA GLU A 134 26.64 12.01 -5.79
C GLU A 134 26.42 10.50 -5.57
N LYS A 135 27.09 9.65 -6.37
CA LYS A 135 26.83 8.19 -6.37
C LYS A 135 27.08 7.51 -5.02
N ASP A 136 28.04 7.99 -4.25
CA ASP A 136 28.38 7.50 -2.90
C ASP A 136 27.30 7.82 -1.85
N GLU A 137 26.50 8.88 -2.08
CA GLU A 137 25.38 9.28 -1.21
C GLU A 137 24.09 8.50 -1.50
N TYR A 138 23.95 7.81 -2.66
CA TYR A 138 22.71 7.16 -3.11
C TYR A 138 22.22 6.07 -2.16
N THR A 139 23.11 5.25 -1.62
CA THR A 139 22.71 4.15 -0.72
C THR A 139 22.01 4.68 0.52
N LYS A 140 22.57 5.72 1.13
CA LYS A 140 22.01 6.36 2.33
C LYS A 140 20.68 7.06 2.01
N ALA A 141 20.62 7.77 0.89
CA ALA A 141 19.39 8.45 0.45
C ALA A 141 18.28 7.45 0.14
N SER A 142 18.58 6.34 -0.55
CA SER A 142 17.60 5.29 -0.86
C SER A 142 16.98 4.69 0.40
N GLY A 143 17.78 4.45 1.44
CA GLY A 143 17.27 4.01 2.74
C GLY A 143 16.30 5.02 3.36
N MET A 144 16.64 6.31 3.31
CA MET A 144 15.77 7.37 3.83
C MET A 144 14.45 7.50 3.03
N VAL A 145 14.51 7.36 1.71
CA VAL A 145 13.32 7.42 0.84
C VAL A 145 12.32 6.32 1.19
N GLN A 146 12.79 5.12 1.55
CA GLN A 146 11.91 4.03 1.96
C GLN A 146 11.17 4.28 3.28
N LEU A 147 11.66 5.20 4.11
CA LEU A 147 10.96 5.57 5.35
C LEU A 147 9.66 6.36 5.07
N ILE A 148 9.55 7.06 3.93
CA ILE A 148 8.34 7.84 3.59
C ILE A 148 7.12 6.93 3.43
N PRO A 149 7.11 5.92 2.53
CA PRO A 149 5.97 5.01 2.43
C PRO A 149 5.77 4.16 3.70
N ALA A 150 6.84 3.78 4.41
CA ALA A 150 6.72 3.04 5.67
C ALA A 150 5.99 3.85 6.76
N SER A 151 6.22 5.15 6.85
CA SER A 151 5.56 6.02 7.83
C SER A 151 4.04 6.10 7.64
N ARG A 152 3.53 5.90 6.40
CA ARG A 152 2.10 5.86 6.08
C ARG A 152 1.36 4.76 6.86
N TYR A 153 2.03 3.65 7.13
CA TYR A 153 1.45 2.53 7.87
C TYR A 153 1.85 2.53 9.34
N LEU A 154 3.01 3.10 9.70
CA LEU A 154 3.56 3.05 11.05
C LEU A 154 3.07 4.17 11.96
N LEU A 155 3.07 5.41 11.48
CA LEU A 155 2.85 6.58 12.32
C LEU A 155 1.46 7.20 12.11
N PHE A 156 1.02 7.29 10.87
CA PHE A 156 -0.15 8.12 10.55
C PHE A 156 -1.48 7.50 10.99
N PRO A 157 -1.69 6.17 11.01
CA PRO A 157 -2.92 5.61 11.58
C PRO A 157 -3.10 5.90 13.07
N VAL A 158 -2.03 5.84 13.87
CA VAL A 158 -2.10 6.23 15.30
C VAL A 158 -2.42 7.71 15.45
N LEU A 159 -1.70 8.57 14.71
CA LEU A 159 -1.93 10.02 14.78
C LEU A 159 -3.36 10.37 14.34
N ALA A 160 -3.84 9.78 13.25
CA ALA A 160 -5.21 9.97 12.78
C ALA A 160 -6.25 9.48 13.80
N GLY A 161 -6.07 8.28 14.36
CA GLY A 161 -6.95 7.74 15.40
C GLY A 161 -6.98 8.58 16.67
N LEU A 162 -5.82 9.12 17.10
CA LEU A 162 -5.74 10.05 18.23
C LEU A 162 -6.45 11.38 17.93
N VAL A 163 -6.22 11.96 16.74
CA VAL A 163 -6.89 13.23 16.38
C VAL A 163 -8.40 13.01 16.29
N LEU A 164 -8.88 11.92 15.69
CA LEU A 164 -10.30 11.62 15.59
C LEU A 164 -10.95 11.37 16.95
N SER A 165 -10.21 10.86 17.95
CA SER A 165 -10.76 10.64 19.30
C SER A 165 -11.04 11.94 20.08
N ILE A 166 -10.43 13.06 19.70
CA ILE A 166 -10.54 14.36 20.38
C ILE A 166 -11.05 15.48 19.47
N ALA A 167 -11.07 15.27 18.18
CA ALA A 167 -11.44 16.27 17.17
C ALA A 167 -12.23 15.60 16.02
N SER A 168 -12.72 16.42 15.09
CA SER A 168 -13.52 15.94 13.95
C SER A 168 -12.65 15.63 12.72
N ILE A 169 -13.27 14.97 11.73
CA ILE A 169 -12.67 14.72 10.40
C ILE A 169 -12.18 16.03 9.74
N HIS A 170 -12.88 17.15 9.97
CA HIS A 170 -12.48 18.46 9.45
C HIS A 170 -11.07 18.85 9.91
N SER A 171 -10.74 18.59 11.19
CA SER A 171 -9.42 18.87 11.75
C SER A 171 -8.31 18.09 11.06
N VAL A 172 -8.55 16.82 10.72
CA VAL A 172 -7.60 15.98 9.99
C VAL A 172 -7.36 16.51 8.58
N LEU A 173 -8.43 16.88 7.87
CA LEU A 173 -8.34 17.43 6.50
C LEU A 173 -7.66 18.80 6.48
N LEU A 174 -7.92 19.66 7.48
CA LEU A 174 -7.24 20.94 7.62
C LEU A 174 -5.76 20.77 7.95
N LEU A 175 -5.40 19.79 8.79
CA LEU A 175 -4.00 19.44 9.04
C LEU A 175 -3.30 18.96 7.76
N ASP A 176 -3.97 18.20 6.90
CA ASP A 176 -3.43 17.76 5.61
C ASP A 176 -3.15 18.98 4.70
N ILE A 177 -4.11 19.89 4.55
CA ILE A 177 -3.90 21.14 3.81
C ILE A 177 -2.74 21.95 4.41
N LEU A 178 -2.64 22.04 5.73
CA LEU A 178 -1.57 22.75 6.41
C LEU A 178 -0.21 22.11 6.11
N THR A 179 -0.10 20.78 6.12
CA THR A 179 1.15 20.11 5.75
C THR A 179 1.58 20.44 4.32
N ILE A 180 0.64 20.48 3.37
CA ILE A 180 0.92 20.88 1.99
C ILE A 180 1.37 22.34 1.92
N LEU A 181 0.69 23.26 2.61
CA LEU A 181 1.08 24.68 2.66
C LEU A 181 2.47 24.90 3.25
N ILE A 182 2.92 24.04 4.17
CA ILE A 182 4.29 24.07 4.73
C ILE A 182 5.31 23.53 3.71
N THR A 183 4.96 22.49 2.95
CA THR A 183 5.90 21.82 2.04
C THR A 183 6.11 22.55 0.72
N LEU A 184 5.11 23.28 0.23
CA LEU A 184 5.21 24.07 -1.01
C LEU A 184 6.34 25.11 -0.97
N PRO A 185 6.50 25.96 0.05
CA PRO A 185 7.62 26.91 0.15
C PRO A 185 8.99 26.20 0.20
N ILE A 186 9.09 25.06 0.90
CA ILE A 186 10.34 24.30 1.01
C ILE A 186 10.75 23.81 -0.40
N THR A 187 9.83 23.20 -1.12
CA THR A 187 10.07 22.72 -2.49
C THR A 187 10.40 23.86 -3.45
N TYR A 188 9.73 25.01 -3.29
CA TYR A 188 10.00 26.23 -4.08
C TYR A 188 11.41 26.76 -3.86
N ILE A 189 11.90 26.84 -2.60
CA ILE A 189 13.26 27.29 -2.27
C ILE A 189 14.28 26.37 -2.96
N VAL A 190 14.13 25.05 -2.83
CA VAL A 190 15.04 24.10 -3.48
C VAL A 190 14.99 24.23 -5.00
N ARG A 191 13.81 24.45 -5.58
CA ARG A 191 13.63 24.66 -7.02
C ARG A 191 14.38 25.90 -7.51
N LYS A 192 14.26 27.02 -6.82
CA LYS A 192 14.91 28.32 -7.19
C LYS A 192 16.43 28.21 -7.22
N GLU A 193 17.01 27.39 -6.36
CA GLU A 193 18.46 27.21 -6.27
C GLU A 193 19.03 26.21 -7.28
N MET A 194 18.18 25.57 -8.09
CA MET A 194 18.57 24.53 -9.05
C MET A 194 18.12 24.91 -10.45
N GLN A 195 19.05 25.27 -11.29
CA GLN A 195 18.80 25.40 -12.74
C GLN A 195 18.87 24.01 -13.37
N GLY A 196 17.72 23.47 -13.81
CA GLY A 196 17.62 22.12 -14.31
C GLY A 196 18.04 21.95 -15.76
N THR A 197 18.91 21.01 -16.05
CA THR A 197 19.13 20.46 -17.39
C THR A 197 18.20 19.26 -17.59
N HIS A 198 17.21 19.37 -18.46
CA HIS A 198 16.31 18.26 -18.80
C HIS A 198 16.90 17.44 -19.97
N LYS A 199 17.19 16.17 -19.73
CA LYS A 199 17.48 15.21 -20.79
C LYS A 199 16.17 14.65 -21.34
N LYS A 200 15.88 14.94 -22.62
CA LYS A 200 14.73 14.36 -23.33
C LYS A 200 15.03 12.89 -23.65
N THR A 201 14.42 11.98 -22.97
CA THR A 201 14.42 10.55 -23.32
C THR A 201 13.16 10.26 -24.18
N LYS A 202 13.36 9.74 -25.40
CA LYS A 202 12.27 9.25 -26.27
C LYS A 202 12.09 7.76 -25.97
N GLU A 203 11.24 7.42 -25.02
CA GLU A 203 10.82 6.03 -24.79
C GLU A 203 9.38 5.83 -25.27
N ASN A 204 9.14 4.68 -25.91
CA ASN A 204 7.81 4.33 -26.41
C ASN A 204 7.14 3.40 -25.39
N LEU A 205 6.43 3.98 -24.42
CA LEU A 205 5.80 3.29 -23.31
C LEU A 205 4.97 2.06 -23.75
N LYS A 206 4.27 2.15 -24.90
CA LYS A 206 3.45 1.03 -25.41
C LYS A 206 4.28 -0.19 -25.82
N GLU A 207 5.44 0.03 -26.44
CA GLU A 207 6.35 -1.05 -26.85
C GLU A 207 7.02 -1.68 -25.64
N ASP A 208 7.38 -0.88 -24.66
CA ASP A 208 8.00 -1.34 -23.41
C ASP A 208 7.04 -2.21 -22.59
N LEU A 209 5.77 -1.79 -22.47
CA LEU A 209 4.73 -2.58 -21.79
C LEU A 209 4.44 -3.89 -22.55
N LYS A 210 4.39 -3.87 -23.87
CA LYS A 210 4.14 -5.07 -24.70
C LYS A 210 5.30 -6.07 -24.57
N LEU A 211 6.53 -5.60 -24.57
CA LEU A 211 7.71 -6.45 -24.39
C LEU A 211 7.75 -7.05 -22.98
N GLY A 212 7.51 -6.24 -21.94
CA GLY A 212 7.44 -6.70 -20.56
C GLY A 212 6.35 -7.78 -20.37
N PHE A 213 5.16 -7.57 -20.95
CA PHE A 213 4.07 -8.55 -20.89
C PHE A 213 4.45 -9.88 -21.56
N ARG A 214 5.10 -9.84 -22.71
CA ARG A 214 5.54 -11.03 -23.42
C ARG A 214 6.55 -11.83 -22.60
N ILE A 215 7.54 -11.17 -22.00
CA ILE A 215 8.56 -11.82 -21.16
C ILE A 215 7.94 -12.55 -19.99
N ILE A 216 6.94 -11.93 -19.33
CA ILE A 216 6.27 -12.54 -18.17
C ILE A 216 5.36 -13.68 -18.60
N TYR A 217 4.58 -13.49 -19.68
CA TYR A 217 3.59 -14.47 -20.13
C TYR A 217 4.22 -15.72 -20.73
N ASP A 218 5.33 -15.58 -21.47
CA ASP A 218 6.03 -16.70 -22.11
C ASP A 218 6.74 -17.61 -21.09
N ASN A 219 6.96 -17.13 -19.85
CA ASN A 219 7.55 -17.90 -18.76
C ASN A 219 6.49 -18.25 -17.69
N LYS A 220 6.07 -19.52 -17.66
CA LYS A 220 5.03 -20.00 -16.72
C LYS A 220 5.38 -19.78 -15.26
N GLY A 221 6.64 -19.93 -14.86
CA GLY A 221 7.09 -19.69 -13.49
C GLY A 221 6.99 -18.20 -13.12
N LEU A 222 7.42 -17.30 -14.00
CA LEU A 222 7.26 -15.86 -13.80
C LEU A 222 5.78 -15.45 -13.72
N TRP A 223 4.96 -15.98 -14.61
CA TRP A 223 3.51 -15.73 -14.58
C TRP A 223 2.89 -16.15 -13.26
N LEU A 224 3.26 -17.33 -12.75
CA LEU A 224 2.76 -17.83 -11.47
C LEU A 224 3.22 -16.95 -10.29
N LEU A 225 4.49 -16.48 -10.27
CA LEU A 225 4.98 -15.55 -9.26
C LEU A 225 4.22 -14.21 -9.28
N VAL A 226 3.93 -13.68 -10.48
CA VAL A 226 3.13 -12.45 -10.61
C VAL A 226 1.71 -12.66 -10.10
N MET A 227 1.08 -13.81 -10.40
CA MET A 227 -0.25 -14.13 -9.89
C MET A 227 -0.26 -14.32 -8.36
N LEU A 228 0.81 -14.87 -7.77
CA LEU A 228 1.00 -14.89 -6.32
C LEU A 228 1.10 -13.46 -5.75
N GLY A 229 1.81 -12.57 -6.43
CA GLY A 229 1.86 -11.15 -6.06
C GLY A 229 0.49 -10.50 -6.08
N VAL A 230 -0.34 -10.78 -7.10
CA VAL A 230 -1.75 -10.33 -7.16
C VAL A 230 -2.56 -10.88 -5.98
N LEU A 231 -2.40 -12.18 -5.65
CA LEU A 231 -3.09 -12.80 -4.54
C LEU A 231 -2.69 -12.20 -3.18
N VAL A 232 -1.40 -12.00 -2.95
CA VAL A 232 -0.89 -11.34 -1.73
C VAL A 232 -1.46 -9.93 -1.61
N SER A 233 -1.46 -9.17 -2.71
CA SER A 233 -2.05 -7.83 -2.76
C SER A 233 -3.56 -7.84 -2.50
N PHE A 234 -4.28 -8.83 -3.02
CA PHE A 234 -5.71 -9.04 -2.73
C PHE A 234 -5.95 -9.31 -1.22
N CYS A 235 -5.16 -10.18 -0.60
CA CYS A 235 -5.24 -10.47 0.83
C CYS A 235 -4.97 -9.22 1.68
N LEU A 236 -3.94 -8.46 1.32
CA LEU A 236 -3.61 -7.19 1.99
C LEU A 236 -4.71 -6.14 1.79
N GLY A 237 -5.26 -6.02 0.58
CA GLY A 237 -6.39 -5.14 0.29
C GLY A 237 -7.65 -5.53 1.07
N THR A 238 -7.89 -6.84 1.25
CA THR A 238 -8.96 -7.36 2.10
C THR A 238 -8.79 -6.91 3.55
N ILE A 239 -7.58 -7.06 4.11
CA ILE A 239 -7.26 -6.57 5.47
C ILE A 239 -7.48 -5.05 5.55
N GLN A 240 -6.94 -4.27 4.62
CA GLN A 240 -7.05 -2.81 4.64
C GLN A 240 -8.51 -2.32 4.56
N THR A 241 -9.36 -3.01 3.79
CA THR A 241 -10.78 -2.67 3.67
C THR A 241 -11.56 -3.04 4.94
N LEU A 242 -11.31 -4.23 5.50
CA LEU A 242 -12.17 -4.82 6.52
C LEU A 242 -11.64 -4.67 7.95
N MET A 243 -10.39 -4.28 8.14
CA MET A 243 -9.83 -4.06 9.46
C MET A 243 -10.56 -2.94 10.22
N ILE A 244 -10.91 -1.85 9.54
CA ILE A 244 -11.67 -0.73 10.12
C ILE A 244 -13.06 -1.21 10.61
N PRO A 245 -13.92 -1.78 9.74
CA PRO A 245 -15.22 -2.33 10.17
C PRO A 245 -15.11 -3.32 11.34
N MET A 246 -14.12 -4.23 11.27
CA MET A 246 -13.94 -5.26 12.28
C MET A 246 -13.50 -4.67 13.63
N LEU A 247 -12.47 -3.82 13.64
CA LEU A 247 -11.87 -3.33 14.89
C LEU A 247 -12.69 -2.21 15.54
N LEU A 248 -13.36 -1.38 14.74
CA LEU A 248 -14.16 -0.26 15.24
C LEU A 248 -15.32 -0.77 16.10
N SER A 249 -15.87 -1.96 15.77
CA SER A 249 -16.98 -2.57 16.48
C SER A 249 -16.72 -2.89 17.96
N PHE A 250 -15.44 -3.07 18.37
CA PHE A 250 -15.09 -3.38 19.76
C PHE A 250 -13.93 -2.59 20.34
N GLY A 251 -13.28 -1.75 19.54
CA GLY A 251 -12.05 -1.06 19.96
C GLY A 251 -12.12 0.45 19.96
N GLY A 252 -12.96 1.02 19.10
CA GLY A 252 -12.99 2.47 18.84
C GLY A 252 -11.85 2.95 17.93
N GLU A 253 -11.88 4.22 17.55
CA GLU A 253 -10.97 4.83 16.54
C GLU A 253 -9.49 4.76 16.93
N SER A 254 -9.18 5.09 18.19
CA SER A 254 -7.81 5.04 18.69
C SER A 254 -7.23 3.63 18.64
N PHE A 255 -8.06 2.61 18.93
CA PHE A 255 -7.62 1.22 18.86
C PHE A 255 -7.37 0.76 17.42
N VAL A 256 -8.19 1.18 16.46
CA VAL A 256 -7.97 0.88 15.04
C VAL A 256 -6.60 1.42 14.61
N GLY A 257 -6.29 2.67 14.93
CA GLY A 257 -4.98 3.28 14.64
C GLY A 257 -3.83 2.54 15.32
N PHE A 258 -3.97 2.23 16.60
CA PHE A 258 -2.95 1.49 17.39
C PHE A 258 -2.70 0.10 16.82
N ALA A 259 -3.75 -0.68 16.55
CA ALA A 259 -3.63 -2.03 16.00
C ALA A 259 -2.98 -2.03 14.60
N THR A 260 -3.32 -1.04 13.76
CA THR A 260 -2.68 -0.86 12.45
C THR A 260 -1.19 -0.61 12.58
N THR A 261 -0.80 0.26 13.50
CA THR A 261 0.62 0.58 13.75
C THR A 261 1.39 -0.62 14.30
N ILE A 262 0.85 -1.35 15.28
CA ILE A 262 1.48 -2.58 15.80
C ILE A 262 1.66 -3.60 14.67
N SER A 263 0.67 -3.76 13.81
CA SER A 263 0.76 -4.64 12.66
C SER A 263 1.90 -4.21 11.71
N ALA A 264 2.02 -2.92 11.42
CA ALA A 264 3.08 -2.39 10.56
C ALA A 264 4.50 -2.55 11.16
N PHE A 265 4.65 -2.57 12.49
CA PHE A 265 5.92 -2.94 13.13
C PHE A 265 6.34 -4.37 12.80
N GLY A 266 5.40 -5.29 12.53
CA GLY A 266 5.70 -6.63 12.02
C GLY A 266 6.50 -6.57 10.71
N MET A 267 6.10 -5.72 9.77
CA MET A 267 6.81 -5.54 8.50
C MET A 267 8.25 -5.03 8.71
N LEU A 268 8.45 -4.09 9.64
CA LEU A 268 9.81 -3.63 9.97
C LEU A 268 10.64 -4.75 10.60
N ALA A 269 10.07 -5.51 11.54
CA ALA A 269 10.75 -6.62 12.18
C ALA A 269 11.15 -7.71 11.18
N GLY A 270 10.26 -8.04 10.21
CA GLY A 270 10.57 -8.96 9.12
C GLY A 270 11.70 -8.46 8.22
N GLY A 271 11.67 -7.19 7.83
CA GLY A 271 12.73 -6.57 7.05
C GLY A 271 14.08 -6.54 7.78
N LEU A 272 14.08 -6.21 9.09
CA LEU A 272 15.28 -6.25 9.92
C LEU A 272 15.83 -7.68 10.11
N THR A 273 14.96 -8.69 10.19
CA THR A 273 15.38 -10.08 10.24
C THR A 273 16.09 -10.48 8.94
N LEU A 274 15.52 -10.14 7.77
CA LEU A 274 16.11 -10.40 6.47
C LEU A 274 17.43 -9.66 6.25
N SER A 275 17.63 -8.50 6.85
CA SER A 275 18.92 -7.80 6.79
C SER A 275 20.06 -8.54 7.48
N LYS A 276 19.74 -9.45 8.42
CA LYS A 276 20.71 -10.26 9.18
C LYS A 276 20.81 -11.70 8.69
N VAL A 277 19.73 -12.23 8.10
CA VAL A 277 19.62 -13.63 7.66
C VAL A 277 19.52 -13.65 6.13
N SER A 278 20.56 -14.12 5.46
CA SER A 278 20.56 -14.30 4.00
C SER A 278 19.85 -15.61 3.64
N ILE A 279 18.81 -15.53 2.83
CA ILE A 279 18.18 -16.70 2.21
C ILE A 279 19.11 -17.12 1.04
N LYS A 280 19.71 -18.32 1.13
CA LYS A 280 20.68 -18.79 0.12
C LYS A 280 20.17 -19.96 -0.71
N LYS A 281 19.17 -20.69 -0.22
CA LYS A 281 18.58 -21.88 -0.84
C LYS A 281 17.18 -22.11 -0.32
N ASP A 282 16.48 -23.09 -0.88
CA ASP A 282 15.12 -23.47 -0.48
C ASP A 282 14.11 -22.31 -0.60
N PHE A 283 14.24 -21.49 -1.65
CA PHE A 283 13.41 -20.31 -1.87
C PHE A 283 11.91 -20.64 -1.94
N THR A 284 11.56 -21.77 -2.57
CA THR A 284 10.17 -22.27 -2.66
C THR A 284 9.61 -22.58 -1.27
N ASN A 285 10.39 -23.21 -0.39
CA ASN A 285 9.96 -23.53 0.97
C ASN A 285 9.82 -22.25 1.83
N VAL A 286 10.75 -21.30 1.70
CA VAL A 286 10.65 -20.01 2.40
C VAL A 286 9.40 -19.25 1.97
N LEU A 287 9.11 -19.21 0.66
CA LEU A 287 7.89 -18.59 0.13
C LEU A 287 6.64 -19.30 0.66
N GLN A 288 6.63 -20.62 0.67
CA GLN A 288 5.54 -21.42 1.23
C GLN A 288 5.29 -21.08 2.69
N TYR A 289 6.33 -21.11 3.55
CA TYR A 289 6.17 -20.82 4.98
C TYR A 289 5.76 -19.37 5.23
N ALA A 290 6.24 -18.42 4.43
CA ALA A 290 5.82 -17.03 4.54
C ALA A 290 4.32 -16.87 4.20
N LEU A 291 3.83 -17.48 3.13
CA LEU A 291 2.41 -17.47 2.77
C LEU A 291 1.54 -18.23 3.77
N LEU A 292 2.01 -19.38 4.30
CA LEU A 292 1.32 -20.10 5.38
C LEU A 292 1.23 -19.25 6.65
N GLY A 293 2.33 -18.65 7.07
CA GLY A 293 2.36 -17.75 8.23
C GLY A 293 1.40 -16.59 8.08
N MET A 294 1.39 -15.96 6.90
CA MET A 294 0.46 -14.87 6.57
C MET A 294 -1.01 -15.35 6.61
N GLY A 295 -1.33 -16.49 5.98
CA GLY A 295 -2.70 -17.01 5.93
C GLY A 295 -3.21 -17.45 7.30
N ILE A 296 -2.39 -18.15 8.10
CA ILE A 296 -2.72 -18.55 9.48
C ILE A 296 -2.92 -17.31 10.36
N ALA A 297 -2.06 -16.30 10.21
CA ALA A 297 -2.19 -15.05 10.95
C ALA A 297 -3.47 -14.30 10.58
N MET A 298 -3.89 -14.30 9.28
CA MET A 298 -5.18 -13.74 8.85
C MET A 298 -6.36 -14.46 9.49
N ILE A 299 -6.35 -15.80 9.52
CA ILE A 299 -7.39 -16.59 10.16
C ILE A 299 -7.48 -16.23 11.65
N ALA A 300 -6.35 -16.23 12.33
CA ALA A 300 -6.28 -15.93 13.76
C ALA A 300 -6.66 -14.47 14.07
N PHE A 301 -6.29 -13.52 13.21
CA PHE A 301 -6.66 -12.11 13.32
C PHE A 301 -8.19 -11.91 13.29
N GLY A 302 -8.90 -12.61 12.42
CA GLY A 302 -10.36 -12.54 12.33
C GLY A 302 -11.10 -13.34 13.42
N TRP A 303 -10.46 -14.35 14.02
CA TRP A 303 -11.13 -15.31 14.90
C TRP A 303 -11.56 -14.71 16.23
N TRP A 304 -10.68 -13.96 16.91
CA TRP A 304 -10.94 -13.46 18.27
C TRP A 304 -11.29 -11.97 18.32
N GLN A 305 -12.21 -11.64 19.24
CA GLN A 305 -12.52 -10.25 19.62
C GLN A 305 -11.67 -9.80 20.82
N ASN A 306 -10.38 -10.06 20.77
CA ASN A 306 -9.46 -9.70 21.83
C ASN A 306 -8.41 -8.72 21.29
N LYS A 307 -8.30 -7.53 21.92
CA LYS A 307 -7.40 -6.46 21.50
C LYS A 307 -5.95 -6.90 21.42
N ILE A 308 -5.48 -7.73 22.37
CA ILE A 308 -4.11 -8.20 22.42
C ILE A 308 -3.84 -9.22 21.31
N LEU A 309 -4.73 -10.22 21.14
CA LEU A 309 -4.57 -11.25 20.11
C LEU A 309 -4.61 -10.65 18.69
N VAL A 310 -5.50 -9.69 18.45
CA VAL A 310 -5.55 -8.98 17.18
C VAL A 310 -4.25 -8.24 16.88
N CYS A 311 -3.65 -7.57 17.86
CA CYS A 311 -2.34 -6.92 17.68
C CYS A 311 -1.23 -7.94 17.41
N ILE A 312 -1.20 -9.08 18.11
CA ILE A 312 -0.20 -10.13 17.93
C ILE A 312 -0.33 -10.73 16.52
N PHE A 313 -1.54 -11.12 16.10
CA PHE A 313 -1.74 -11.75 14.79
C PHE A 313 -1.62 -10.75 13.64
N GLY A 314 -2.00 -9.49 13.83
CA GLY A 314 -1.69 -8.41 12.90
C GLY A 314 -0.19 -8.22 12.71
N PHE A 315 0.58 -8.22 13.80
CA PHE A 315 2.04 -8.19 13.75
C PHE A 315 2.62 -9.40 13.00
N CYS A 316 2.18 -10.63 13.30
CA CYS A 316 2.65 -11.85 12.64
C CYS A 316 2.33 -11.86 11.14
N LEU A 317 1.16 -11.36 10.75
CA LEU A 317 0.76 -11.23 9.35
C LEU A 317 1.76 -10.37 8.57
N PHE A 318 2.01 -9.16 9.07
CA PHE A 318 2.92 -8.24 8.39
C PHE A 318 4.40 -8.63 8.57
N LEU A 319 4.76 -9.40 9.59
CA LEU A 319 6.10 -10.00 9.75
C LEU A 319 6.42 -10.96 8.60
N SER A 320 5.44 -11.73 8.13
CA SER A 320 5.63 -12.72 7.08
C SER A 320 5.78 -12.09 5.69
N LEU A 321 5.23 -10.89 5.47
CA LEU A 321 5.17 -10.23 4.16
C LEU A 321 6.54 -9.94 3.54
N PRO A 322 7.56 -9.40 4.24
CA PRO A 322 8.88 -9.18 3.67
C PRO A 322 9.56 -10.45 3.17
N PHE A 323 9.33 -11.59 3.82
CA PHE A 323 9.90 -12.87 3.37
C PHE A 323 9.29 -13.30 2.05
N ALA A 324 7.96 -13.24 1.89
CA ALA A 324 7.29 -13.55 0.64
C ALA A 324 7.77 -12.62 -0.50
N ASN A 325 7.79 -11.32 -0.26
CA ASN A 325 8.23 -10.34 -1.25
C ASN A 325 9.69 -10.54 -1.66
N THR A 326 10.60 -10.76 -0.69
CA THR A 326 12.03 -10.96 -0.97
C THR A 326 12.27 -12.17 -1.86
N VAL A 327 11.59 -13.29 -1.59
CA VAL A 327 11.74 -14.48 -2.42
C VAL A 327 11.15 -14.28 -3.82
N MET A 328 9.95 -13.69 -3.92
CA MET A 328 9.35 -13.39 -5.22
C MET A 328 10.24 -12.44 -6.04
N ASP A 329 10.75 -11.38 -5.42
CA ASP A 329 11.65 -10.41 -6.05
C ASP A 329 12.95 -11.07 -6.51
N TYR A 330 13.53 -11.94 -5.69
CA TYR A 330 14.76 -12.66 -6.03
C TYR A 330 14.54 -13.58 -7.25
N LEU A 331 13.53 -14.45 -7.22
CA LEU A 331 13.23 -15.37 -8.32
C LEU A 331 12.92 -14.63 -9.63
N VAL A 332 12.18 -13.52 -9.57
CA VAL A 332 11.94 -12.66 -10.74
C VAL A 332 13.25 -12.09 -11.28
N ARG A 333 14.12 -11.61 -10.40
CA ARG A 333 15.39 -10.93 -10.77
C ARG A 333 16.36 -11.84 -11.47
N ILE A 334 16.49 -13.08 -11.01
CA ILE A 334 17.42 -14.05 -11.62
C ILE A 334 16.88 -14.61 -12.95
N THR A 335 15.57 -14.63 -13.13
CA THR A 335 14.93 -15.20 -14.32
C THR A 335 14.91 -14.21 -15.49
N ILE A 336 14.88 -12.90 -15.22
CA ILE A 336 14.77 -11.87 -16.25
C ILE A 336 16.16 -11.30 -16.57
N PRO A 337 16.60 -11.35 -17.85
CA PRO A 337 17.87 -10.72 -18.28
C PRO A 337 17.93 -9.24 -17.87
N THR A 338 19.09 -8.78 -17.42
CA THR A 338 19.30 -7.41 -16.88
C THR A 338 18.83 -6.30 -17.82
N ILE A 339 18.99 -6.48 -19.13
CA ILE A 339 18.57 -5.51 -20.16
C ILE A 339 17.03 -5.29 -20.21
N HIS A 340 16.26 -6.27 -19.75
CA HIS A 340 14.79 -6.23 -19.77
C HIS A 340 14.17 -6.03 -18.39
N GLN A 341 14.97 -6.05 -17.32
CA GLN A 341 14.48 -5.97 -15.95
C GLN A 341 13.63 -4.72 -15.69
N GLY A 342 14.08 -3.54 -16.14
CA GLY A 342 13.34 -2.29 -15.91
C GLY A 342 11.91 -2.32 -16.46
N LYS A 343 11.75 -2.84 -17.69
CA LYS A 343 10.44 -2.95 -18.36
C LYS A 343 9.54 -4.00 -17.69
N ALA A 344 10.12 -5.15 -17.32
CA ALA A 344 9.40 -6.22 -16.65
C ALA A 344 8.98 -5.81 -15.24
N TRP A 345 9.84 -5.18 -14.44
CA TRP A 345 9.51 -4.72 -13.08
C TRP A 345 8.38 -3.67 -13.07
N GLY A 346 8.39 -2.72 -14.03
CA GLY A 346 7.31 -1.75 -14.16
C GLY A 346 5.96 -2.44 -14.37
N LEU A 347 5.92 -3.46 -15.23
CA LEU A 347 4.69 -4.19 -15.51
C LEU A 347 4.29 -5.13 -14.35
N ILE A 348 5.24 -5.84 -13.74
CA ILE A 348 4.99 -6.69 -12.55
C ILE A 348 4.38 -5.85 -11.44
N GLY A 349 4.93 -4.65 -11.18
CA GLY A 349 4.39 -3.71 -10.21
C GLY A 349 2.94 -3.33 -10.51
N LEU A 350 2.61 -3.01 -11.75
CA LEU A 350 1.24 -2.67 -12.16
C LEU A 350 0.28 -3.85 -12.02
N ILE A 351 0.65 -5.04 -12.52
CA ILE A 351 -0.20 -6.24 -12.46
C ILE A 351 -0.43 -6.66 -11.00
N SER A 352 0.60 -6.65 -10.17
CA SER A 352 0.48 -7.02 -8.75
C SER A 352 -0.50 -6.10 -8.00
N GLN A 353 -0.59 -4.81 -8.37
CA GLN A 353 -1.53 -3.87 -7.76
C GLN A 353 -3.01 -4.13 -8.12
N VAL A 354 -3.29 -4.93 -9.16
CA VAL A 354 -4.66 -5.32 -9.51
C VAL A 354 -5.35 -6.04 -8.36
N GLY A 355 -4.60 -6.83 -7.56
CA GLY A 355 -5.13 -7.46 -6.36
C GLY A 355 -5.75 -6.48 -5.37
N TYR A 356 -5.08 -5.36 -5.10
CA TYR A 356 -5.64 -4.28 -4.28
C TYR A 356 -6.90 -3.68 -4.88
N VAL A 357 -6.89 -3.37 -6.18
CA VAL A 357 -8.05 -2.77 -6.88
C VAL A 357 -9.26 -3.69 -6.76
N VAL A 358 -9.09 -5.00 -7.01
CA VAL A 358 -10.17 -5.98 -6.88
C VAL A 358 -10.67 -6.05 -5.44
N ALA A 359 -9.77 -6.11 -4.46
CA ALA A 359 -10.16 -6.18 -3.05
C ALA A 359 -10.96 -4.93 -2.63
N TYR A 360 -10.48 -3.73 -2.93
CA TYR A 360 -11.15 -2.48 -2.57
C TYR A 360 -12.50 -2.32 -3.24
N ALA A 361 -12.65 -2.80 -4.49
CA ALA A 361 -13.90 -2.70 -5.24
C ALA A 361 -14.95 -3.72 -4.78
N THR A 362 -14.55 -4.92 -4.34
CA THR A 362 -15.49 -6.05 -4.23
C THR A 362 -15.68 -6.56 -2.80
N VAL A 363 -14.62 -6.58 -1.97
CA VAL A 363 -14.65 -7.28 -0.68
C VAL A 363 -15.67 -6.66 0.30
N GLY A 364 -15.75 -5.33 0.37
CA GLY A 364 -16.74 -4.64 1.18
C GLY A 364 -18.17 -5.00 0.77
N GLY A 365 -18.44 -4.96 -0.55
CA GLY A 365 -19.75 -5.33 -1.10
C GLY A 365 -20.12 -6.79 -0.82
N PHE A 366 -19.14 -7.68 -0.93
CA PHE A 366 -19.34 -9.11 -0.60
C PHE A 366 -19.72 -9.29 0.88
N VAL A 367 -19.09 -8.54 1.77
CA VAL A 367 -19.42 -8.55 3.20
C VAL A 367 -20.81 -8.00 3.45
N ASP A 368 -21.13 -6.84 2.90
CA ASP A 368 -22.38 -6.13 3.20
C ASP A 368 -23.61 -6.81 2.59
N PHE A 369 -23.52 -7.34 1.36
CA PHE A 369 -24.66 -7.85 0.62
C PHE A 369 -24.80 -9.38 0.65
N ILE A 370 -23.75 -10.12 1.03
CA ILE A 370 -23.78 -11.59 1.05
C ILE A 370 -23.51 -12.12 2.46
N ILE A 371 -22.37 -11.79 3.07
CA ILE A 371 -21.99 -12.38 4.36
C ILE A 371 -22.85 -11.83 5.49
N SER A 372 -23.11 -10.53 5.54
CA SER A 372 -23.86 -9.91 6.63
C SER A 372 -25.31 -10.39 6.67
N PRO A 373 -26.09 -10.41 5.56
CA PRO A 373 -27.42 -11.01 5.55
C PRO A 373 -27.41 -12.49 5.93
N PHE A 374 -26.46 -13.27 5.39
CA PHE A 374 -26.32 -14.69 5.73
C PHE A 374 -26.12 -14.94 7.22
N LEU A 375 -25.30 -14.13 7.91
CA LEU A 375 -25.07 -14.27 9.35
C LEU A 375 -26.26 -13.78 10.19
N GLN A 376 -27.11 -12.93 9.64
CA GLN A 376 -28.34 -12.44 10.30
C GLN A 376 -29.52 -13.43 10.16
N GLU A 377 -29.50 -14.31 9.17
CA GLU A 377 -30.47 -15.38 9.03
C GLU A 377 -30.38 -16.36 10.20
N SER A 378 -31.54 -16.76 10.76
CA SER A 378 -31.62 -17.67 11.92
C SER A 378 -31.32 -19.14 11.59
N GLY A 379 -30.55 -19.42 10.53
CA GLY A 379 -30.21 -20.77 10.11
C GLY A 379 -29.24 -21.47 11.05
N ASN A 380 -29.34 -22.79 11.16
CA ASN A 380 -28.44 -23.58 12.00
C ASN A 380 -26.96 -23.36 11.65
N PHE A 381 -26.63 -23.18 10.37
CA PHE A 381 -25.26 -23.00 9.91
C PHE A 381 -24.69 -21.62 10.28
N SER A 382 -25.48 -20.55 10.18
CA SER A 382 -25.07 -19.21 10.61
C SER A 382 -24.84 -19.15 12.13
N GLN A 383 -25.70 -19.86 12.92
CA GLN A 383 -25.51 -19.95 14.36
C GLN A 383 -24.23 -20.68 14.76
N VAL A 384 -23.86 -21.76 14.05
CA VAL A 384 -22.59 -22.47 14.28
C VAL A 384 -21.39 -21.56 13.99
N ILE A 385 -21.43 -20.83 12.88
CA ILE A 385 -20.34 -19.89 12.55
C ILE A 385 -20.24 -18.81 13.63
N LEU A 386 -21.35 -18.19 14.04
CA LEU A 386 -21.37 -17.17 15.08
C LEU A 386 -20.96 -17.70 16.46
N ALA A 387 -21.20 -18.99 16.75
CA ALA A 387 -20.69 -19.63 17.96
C ALA A 387 -19.17 -19.78 17.94
N LEU A 388 -18.56 -20.00 16.76
CA LEU A 388 -17.13 -20.15 16.58
C LEU A 388 -16.37 -18.81 16.59
N ILE A 389 -16.87 -17.82 15.83
CA ILE A 389 -16.14 -16.55 15.64
C ILE A 389 -16.64 -15.41 16.56
N GLY A 390 -17.71 -15.65 17.34
CA GLY A 390 -18.36 -14.65 18.19
C GLY A 390 -19.51 -13.93 17.50
N LYS A 391 -20.29 -13.19 18.29
CA LYS A 391 -21.46 -12.40 17.86
C LYS A 391 -21.12 -10.91 17.89
N GLY A 392 -21.80 -10.11 17.06
CA GLY A 392 -21.71 -8.65 17.07
C GLY A 392 -21.39 -8.06 15.71
N GLU A 393 -21.42 -6.74 15.65
CA GLU A 393 -21.03 -5.96 14.48
C GLU A 393 -19.56 -6.25 14.12
N GLY A 394 -19.21 -6.22 12.85
CA GLY A 394 -17.85 -6.51 12.37
C GLY A 394 -17.50 -8.00 12.22
N ARG A 395 -18.39 -8.96 12.65
CA ARG A 395 -18.13 -10.40 12.47
C ARG A 395 -18.22 -10.84 11.01
N SER A 396 -19.04 -10.17 10.22
CA SER A 396 -19.09 -10.37 8.77
C SER A 396 -17.75 -10.04 8.11
N ALA A 397 -17.14 -8.92 8.52
CA ALA A 397 -15.82 -8.53 8.06
C ALA A 397 -14.74 -9.53 8.52
N ALA A 398 -14.79 -9.97 9.77
CA ALA A 398 -13.90 -10.97 10.32
C ALA A 398 -13.98 -12.31 9.55
N LEU A 399 -15.19 -12.78 9.25
CA LEU A 399 -15.40 -14.01 8.48
C LEU A 399 -14.76 -13.92 7.08
N MET A 400 -14.90 -12.79 6.39
CA MET A 400 -14.27 -12.59 5.09
C MET A 400 -12.74 -12.61 5.18
N ILE A 401 -12.15 -12.03 6.22
CA ILE A 401 -10.71 -12.10 6.47
C ILE A 401 -10.27 -13.56 6.69
N ILE A 402 -11.04 -14.32 7.47
CA ILE A 402 -10.80 -15.76 7.70
C ILE A 402 -10.85 -16.53 6.38
N ILE A 403 -11.86 -16.30 5.55
CA ILE A 403 -12.00 -16.95 4.24
C ILE A 403 -10.79 -16.66 3.34
N ALA A 404 -10.38 -15.39 3.26
CA ALA A 404 -9.21 -15.01 2.50
C ALA A 404 -7.92 -15.67 3.04
N GLY A 405 -7.79 -15.75 4.37
CA GLY A 405 -6.68 -16.46 5.02
C GLY A 405 -6.67 -17.96 4.72
N ILE A 406 -7.81 -18.64 4.77
CA ILE A 406 -7.95 -20.06 4.39
C ILE A 406 -7.55 -20.26 2.93
N PHE A 407 -8.02 -19.40 2.02
CA PHE A 407 -7.66 -19.48 0.62
C PHE A 407 -6.14 -19.32 0.42
N LEU A 408 -5.51 -18.40 1.12
CA LEU A 408 -4.05 -18.21 1.06
C LEU A 408 -3.29 -19.43 1.61
N VAL A 409 -3.77 -20.05 2.69
CA VAL A 409 -3.19 -21.31 3.23
C VAL A 409 -3.29 -22.43 2.21
N ILE A 410 -4.44 -22.59 1.55
CA ILE A 410 -4.62 -23.62 0.51
C ILE A 410 -3.63 -23.40 -0.64
N VAL A 411 -3.50 -22.17 -1.13
CA VAL A 411 -2.53 -21.85 -2.19
C VAL A 411 -1.10 -22.14 -1.73
N ALA A 412 -0.74 -21.77 -0.51
CA ALA A 412 0.58 -22.03 0.06
C ALA A 412 0.90 -23.53 0.18
N LEU A 413 -0.09 -24.38 0.48
CA LEU A 413 0.09 -25.85 0.54
C LEU A 413 0.22 -26.48 -0.85
N ILE A 414 -0.36 -25.88 -1.87
CA ILE A 414 -0.27 -26.36 -3.25
C ILE A 414 1.05 -25.93 -3.91
N LEU A 415 1.61 -24.80 -3.48
CA LEU A 415 2.78 -24.17 -4.11
C LEU A 415 3.97 -25.10 -4.33
N PRO A 416 4.43 -25.92 -3.36
CA PRO A 416 5.59 -26.81 -3.55
C PRO A 416 5.38 -27.91 -4.57
N ARG A 417 4.12 -28.18 -4.96
CA ARG A 417 3.78 -29.17 -5.98
C ARG A 417 3.88 -28.62 -7.40
N LYS A 418 4.15 -27.30 -7.54
CA LYS A 418 4.29 -26.64 -8.84
C LYS A 418 5.72 -26.72 -9.33
N ASN A 419 5.96 -27.57 -10.32
CA ASN A 419 7.29 -27.75 -10.92
C ASN A 419 7.84 -26.43 -11.50
N GLU A 420 6.97 -25.57 -11.98
CA GLU A 420 7.34 -24.28 -12.61
C GLU A 420 8.12 -23.36 -11.67
N ILE A 421 7.85 -23.38 -10.36
CA ILE A 421 8.61 -22.56 -9.38
C ILE A 421 9.91 -23.28 -9.01
N ARG A 422 9.91 -24.60 -8.89
CA ARG A 422 11.13 -25.38 -8.65
C ARG A 422 12.14 -25.24 -9.78
N GLU A 423 11.70 -25.25 -11.02
CA GLU A 423 12.55 -25.01 -12.19
C GLU A 423 13.22 -23.62 -12.15
N LEU A 424 12.53 -22.60 -11.60
CA LEU A 424 13.14 -21.28 -11.39
C LEU A 424 14.21 -21.32 -10.28
N GLU A 425 13.99 -22.11 -9.25
CA GLU A 425 14.93 -22.30 -8.13
C GLU A 425 16.18 -23.07 -8.60
N GLU A 426 16.02 -24.17 -9.34
CA GLU A 426 17.14 -24.96 -9.89
C GLU A 426 18.04 -24.12 -10.80
N LYS A 427 17.46 -23.30 -11.68
CA LYS A 427 18.22 -22.33 -12.49
C LYS A 427 18.97 -21.30 -11.65
N SER A 428 18.45 -20.97 -10.47
CA SER A 428 19.11 -20.08 -9.52
C SER A 428 20.35 -20.73 -8.90
N GLU A 429 20.26 -22.00 -8.53
CA GLU A 429 21.37 -22.72 -7.93
C GLU A 429 22.52 -22.94 -8.92
N GLU A 430 22.21 -23.24 -10.18
CA GLU A 430 23.20 -23.32 -11.27
C GLU A 430 23.94 -21.99 -11.47
N SER A 431 23.22 -20.86 -11.42
CA SER A 431 23.84 -19.53 -11.59
C SER A 431 24.71 -19.04 -10.42
N ILE A 432 24.66 -19.69 -9.27
CA ILE A 432 25.50 -19.40 -8.09
C ILE A 432 26.78 -20.23 -8.12
N LEU A 433 26.79 -21.35 -8.86
CA LEU A 433 27.94 -22.25 -8.97
C LEU A 433 28.90 -21.88 -10.12
N ASP A 434 28.45 -21.05 -11.07
CA ASP A 434 29.24 -20.41 -12.11
C ASP A 434 29.75 -19.03 -11.66
#